data_901cbffc41765be256d258393e76688a
#
_entry.id   901cbffc41765be256d258393e76688a
#
_cell.length_a   1.000
_cell.length_b   1.000
_cell.length_c   1.000
_cell.angle_alpha   90.00
_cell.angle_beta   90.00
_cell.angle_gamma   90.00
#
_symmetry.space_group_name_H-M   'P 1'
#
loop_
_entity.id
_entity.type
_entity.pdbx_description
1 polymer ?
#
loop_
_entity_poly.entity_id
_entity_poly.type
_entity_poly.pdbx_seq_one_letter_code
_entity_poly.pdbx_strand_id
1 'polypeptide(L)'
;MIDKGGILVIDDFIDKDYQEDIKDVLLGKEEWGDLLFPWHYIDDVTAAFEDDNQGRPGLSHVYVEYNDDKTSDIVSDFHDLFIPMLELACETLEVPSARIVQGRSFLQFPLNLKSKDDDTPHIDLDEGERHIVVLYYAKDSDGDTVIYNERTESDTYTVKQKVTPKQGRVVIFDGGQYHTAQQAINSVRCIVNYNLA
;
A
#
# COMPACT_ATOMS: atom_id res chain seq x y z
N MET A 1 15.14 10.14 -9.89
CA MET A 1 15.56 8.83 -9.32
C MET A 1 15.65 8.98 -7.82
N ILE A 2 14.82 8.26 -7.03
CA ILE A 2 14.99 8.25 -5.59
C ILE A 2 16.41 7.75 -5.33
N ASP A 3 17.20 8.55 -4.60
CA ASP A 3 18.54 8.13 -4.18
C ASP A 3 18.40 6.82 -3.38
N LYS A 4 19.30 5.85 -3.58
CA LYS A 4 19.18 4.52 -2.96
C LYS A 4 18.95 4.65 -1.45
N GLY A 5 17.71 4.52 -1.04
CA GLY A 5 17.27 4.64 0.34
C GLY A 5 16.52 5.93 0.70
N GLY A 6 16.18 6.80 -0.26
CA GLY A 6 15.28 7.93 -0.03
C GLY A 6 13.84 7.45 0.24
N ILE A 7 13.14 8.14 1.14
CA ILE A 7 11.71 7.99 1.39
C ILE A 7 11.08 9.35 1.19
N LEU A 8 10.12 9.45 0.28
CA LEU A 8 9.33 10.66 0.08
C LEU A 8 7.99 10.48 0.80
N VAL A 9 7.62 11.47 1.59
CA VAL A 9 6.30 11.55 2.24
C VAL A 9 5.70 12.88 1.85
N ILE A 10 4.60 12.85 1.10
CA ILE A 10 3.98 14.06 0.54
C ILE A 10 2.52 14.08 0.97
N ASP A 11 2.15 15.13 1.70
CA ASP A 11 0.75 15.40 2.07
C ASP A 11 0.02 16.07 0.91
N ASP A 12 -1.30 15.82 0.82
CA ASP A 12 -2.16 16.39 -0.21
C ASP A 12 -1.56 16.19 -1.62
N PHE A 13 -1.10 14.97 -1.87
CA PHE A 13 -0.40 14.60 -3.09
C PHE A 13 -1.26 14.80 -4.35
N ILE A 14 -2.55 14.58 -4.23
CA ILE A 14 -3.57 14.87 -5.25
C ILE A 14 -4.55 15.89 -4.71
N ASP A 15 -5.34 16.56 -5.56
CA ASP A 15 -6.31 17.54 -5.13
C ASP A 15 -7.40 16.95 -4.22
N LYS A 16 -8.09 17.81 -3.47
CA LYS A 16 -9.05 17.39 -2.43
C LYS A 16 -10.26 16.66 -3.00
N ASP A 17 -10.76 17.08 -4.14
CA ASP A 17 -11.94 16.47 -4.75
C ASP A 17 -11.60 15.04 -5.17
N TYR A 18 -10.44 14.84 -5.79
CA TYR A 18 -9.97 13.52 -6.17
C TYR A 18 -9.63 12.62 -4.95
N GLN A 19 -9.14 13.20 -3.84
CA GLN A 19 -8.98 12.44 -2.57
C GLN A 19 -10.33 11.91 -2.07
N GLU A 20 -11.39 12.73 -2.12
CA GLU A 20 -12.73 12.32 -1.71
C GLU A 20 -13.29 11.25 -2.67
N ASP A 21 -13.12 11.42 -3.98
CA ASP A 21 -13.56 10.43 -4.97
C ASP A 21 -12.94 9.05 -4.72
N ILE A 22 -11.63 8.98 -4.50
CA ILE A 22 -10.93 7.72 -4.15
C ILE A 22 -11.50 7.14 -2.86
N LYS A 23 -11.65 7.96 -1.83
CA LYS A 23 -12.18 7.51 -0.55
C LYS A 23 -13.62 7.00 -0.67
N ASP A 24 -14.47 7.73 -1.39
CA ASP A 24 -15.87 7.38 -1.59
C ASP A 24 -16.02 6.07 -2.36
N VAL A 25 -15.19 5.83 -3.38
CA VAL A 25 -15.16 4.56 -4.11
C VAL A 25 -14.73 3.41 -3.19
N LEU A 26 -13.64 3.57 -2.44
CA LEU A 26 -13.07 2.49 -1.64
C LEU A 26 -13.87 2.19 -0.37
N LEU A 27 -14.44 3.20 0.27
CA LEU A 27 -15.11 3.06 1.59
C LEU A 27 -16.63 3.16 1.51
N GLY A 28 -17.15 3.48 0.35
CA GLY A 28 -18.57 3.69 0.12
C GLY A 28 -19.04 5.07 0.60
N LYS A 29 -20.06 5.56 -0.05
CA LYS A 29 -20.83 6.74 0.34
C LYS A 29 -22.27 6.30 0.57
N GLU A 30 -22.90 6.72 1.66
CA GLU A 30 -24.30 6.36 1.97
C GLU A 30 -25.27 6.72 0.84
N GLU A 31 -24.93 7.74 0.03
CA GLU A 31 -25.74 8.23 -1.08
C GLU A 31 -25.58 7.43 -2.40
N TRP A 32 -24.57 6.56 -2.50
CA TRP A 32 -24.21 5.84 -3.74
C TRP A 32 -24.59 4.35 -3.67
N GLY A 33 -25.77 4.07 -3.20
CA GLY A 33 -26.30 2.75 -2.85
C GLY A 33 -26.11 1.61 -3.87
N ASP A 34 -25.57 1.88 -5.07
CA ASP A 34 -25.44 0.89 -6.15
C ASP A 34 -23.98 0.59 -6.58
N LEU A 35 -23.00 1.35 -6.14
CA LEU A 35 -21.60 1.10 -6.50
C LEU A 35 -20.83 0.49 -5.32
N LEU A 36 -20.90 -0.82 -5.20
CA LEU A 36 -20.12 -1.55 -4.22
C LEU A 36 -18.73 -1.82 -4.79
N PHE A 37 -17.69 -1.28 -4.15
CA PHE A 37 -16.32 -1.64 -4.47
C PHE A 37 -16.09 -3.12 -4.17
N PRO A 38 -15.56 -3.92 -5.10
CA PRO A 38 -15.49 -5.38 -4.98
C PRO A 38 -14.31 -5.81 -4.08
N TRP A 39 -14.46 -5.61 -2.78
CA TRP A 39 -13.52 -6.12 -1.80
C TRP A 39 -13.59 -7.65 -1.69
N HIS A 40 -12.42 -8.28 -1.62
CA HIS A 40 -12.27 -9.71 -1.40
C HIS A 40 -11.72 -9.96 0.01
N TYR A 41 -12.36 -10.87 0.74
CA TYR A 41 -11.87 -11.29 2.05
C TYR A 41 -10.55 -12.05 1.91
N ILE A 42 -9.60 -11.73 2.77
CA ILE A 42 -8.35 -12.47 2.95
C ILE A 42 -8.15 -12.80 4.43
N ASP A 43 -7.69 -14.01 4.71
CA ASP A 43 -7.49 -14.48 6.09
C ASP A 43 -6.34 -13.75 6.79
N ASP A 44 -5.35 -13.33 6.02
CA ASP A 44 -4.16 -12.65 6.52
C ASP A 44 -3.70 -11.52 5.60
N VAL A 45 -3.74 -10.30 6.12
CA VAL A 45 -3.21 -9.08 5.44
C VAL A 45 -1.75 -8.80 5.77
N THR A 46 -1.11 -9.64 6.58
CA THR A 46 0.23 -9.37 7.13
C THR A 46 1.36 -9.88 6.26
N ALA A 47 1.04 -10.61 5.17
CA ALA A 47 2.01 -11.32 4.33
C ALA A 47 2.87 -12.36 5.11
N ALA A 48 2.39 -12.82 6.27
CA ALA A 48 3.05 -13.89 7.01
C ALA A 48 2.80 -15.23 6.29
N PHE A 49 3.81 -15.76 5.66
CA PHE A 49 3.73 -17.02 4.89
C PHE A 49 3.92 -18.30 5.72
N GLU A 50 4.17 -18.22 7.03
CA GLU A 50 4.45 -19.38 7.88
C GLU A 50 3.77 -19.33 9.25
N ASP A 51 3.07 -20.34 9.46
CA ASP A 51 2.62 -21.31 10.49
C ASP A 51 2.21 -20.88 11.89
N ASP A 52 2.59 -19.81 12.51
CA ASP A 52 2.28 -19.64 13.95
C ASP A 52 1.71 -18.27 14.35
N ASN A 53 1.60 -17.36 13.44
CA ASN A 53 0.92 -16.09 13.71
C ASN A 53 -0.54 -16.18 13.30
N GLN A 54 -1.42 -15.90 14.23
CA GLN A 54 -2.83 -15.69 13.92
C GLN A 54 -2.92 -14.59 12.86
N GLY A 55 -3.19 -14.98 11.61
CA GLY A 55 -3.39 -14.07 10.50
C GLY A 55 -4.36 -12.97 10.88
N ARG A 56 -4.14 -11.79 10.36
CA ARG A 56 -5.04 -10.65 10.57
C ARG A 56 -5.98 -10.55 9.38
N PRO A 57 -7.28 -10.87 9.58
CA PRO A 57 -8.22 -10.81 8.47
C PRO A 57 -8.43 -9.38 8.00
N GLY A 58 -8.67 -9.26 6.71
CA GLY A 58 -8.95 -7.98 6.09
C GLY A 58 -9.57 -8.16 4.72
N LEU A 59 -9.60 -7.08 3.97
CA LEU A 59 -10.09 -7.09 2.61
C LEU A 59 -8.99 -6.59 1.66
N SER A 60 -8.94 -7.17 0.48
CA SER A 60 -8.06 -6.73 -0.59
C SER A 60 -8.80 -6.61 -1.91
N HIS A 61 -8.23 -5.84 -2.84
CA HIS A 61 -8.62 -5.80 -4.24
C HIS A 61 -7.39 -5.66 -5.11
N VAL A 62 -7.28 -6.47 -6.14
CA VAL A 62 -6.16 -6.45 -7.09
C VAL A 62 -6.59 -5.69 -8.34
N TYR A 63 -5.80 -4.68 -8.73
CA TYR A 63 -5.99 -3.90 -9.95
C TYR A 63 -5.09 -4.39 -11.09
N VAL A 64 -3.83 -4.65 -10.73
CA VAL A 64 -2.80 -5.15 -11.62
C VAL A 64 -2.16 -6.35 -10.95
N GLU A 65 -2.25 -7.49 -11.60
CA GLU A 65 -1.68 -8.76 -11.16
C GLU A 65 -0.27 -8.93 -11.74
N TYR A 66 0.65 -9.37 -10.90
CA TYR A 66 2.00 -9.73 -11.31
C TYR A 66 2.12 -11.25 -11.40
N ASN A 67 2.44 -11.74 -12.57
CA ASN A 67 2.43 -13.17 -12.90
C ASN A 67 3.81 -13.82 -12.70
N ASP A 68 3.83 -15.13 -12.56
CA ASP A 68 5.05 -15.94 -12.42
C ASP A 68 6.04 -15.77 -13.60
N ASP A 69 5.52 -15.47 -14.80
CA ASP A 69 6.34 -15.20 -16.00
C ASP A 69 6.86 -13.75 -16.05
N LYS A 70 6.66 -12.96 -14.98
CA LYS A 70 7.07 -11.56 -14.83
C LYS A 70 6.34 -10.57 -15.74
N THR A 71 5.19 -10.96 -16.27
CA THR A 71 4.25 -10.05 -16.91
C THR A 71 3.28 -9.43 -15.92
N SER A 72 2.60 -8.38 -16.33
CA SER A 72 1.60 -7.71 -15.51
C SER A 72 0.32 -7.54 -16.32
N ASP A 73 -0.81 -7.93 -15.74
CA ASP A 73 -2.12 -7.83 -16.36
C ASP A 73 -3.03 -6.90 -15.54
N ILE A 74 -3.73 -5.99 -16.22
CA ILE A 74 -4.80 -5.21 -15.60
C ILE A 74 -6.01 -6.13 -15.47
N VAL A 75 -6.43 -6.38 -14.23
CA VAL A 75 -7.51 -7.33 -13.90
C VAL A 75 -8.74 -6.65 -13.32
N SER A 76 -8.72 -5.32 -13.21
CA SER A 76 -9.85 -4.54 -12.70
C SER A 76 -9.95 -3.17 -13.37
N ASP A 77 -11.16 -2.82 -13.81
CA ASP A 77 -11.47 -1.48 -14.38
C ASP A 77 -11.27 -0.35 -13.35
N PHE A 78 -11.29 -0.65 -12.06
CA PHE A 78 -10.96 0.33 -11.02
C PHE A 78 -9.51 0.81 -11.07
N HIS A 79 -8.63 0.16 -11.84
CA HIS A 79 -7.28 0.65 -12.11
C HIS A 79 -7.27 2.06 -12.67
N ASP A 80 -8.21 2.38 -13.55
CA ASP A 80 -8.30 3.68 -14.23
C ASP A 80 -8.48 4.84 -13.25
N LEU A 81 -9.11 4.57 -12.09
CA LEU A 81 -9.23 5.56 -11.01
C LEU A 81 -7.87 6.06 -10.51
N PHE A 82 -6.80 5.28 -10.60
CA PHE A 82 -5.50 5.61 -10.01
C PHE A 82 -4.48 6.10 -11.02
N ILE A 83 -4.77 6.04 -12.33
CA ILE A 83 -3.85 6.48 -13.39
C ILE A 83 -3.34 7.91 -13.14
N PRO A 84 -4.20 8.93 -12.86
CA PRO A 84 -3.70 10.30 -12.68
C PRO A 84 -2.74 10.43 -11.47
N MET A 85 -2.99 9.67 -10.40
CA MET A 85 -2.10 9.63 -9.24
C MET A 85 -0.74 9.00 -9.60
N LEU A 86 -0.73 7.94 -10.39
CA LEU A 86 0.48 7.25 -10.82
C LEU A 86 1.31 8.09 -11.79
N GLU A 87 0.65 8.81 -12.71
CA GLU A 87 1.30 9.77 -13.60
C GLU A 87 2.02 10.86 -12.79
N LEU A 88 1.34 11.44 -11.78
CA LEU A 88 1.92 12.43 -10.89
C LEU A 88 3.10 11.84 -10.08
N ALA A 89 3.01 10.57 -9.66
CA ALA A 89 4.12 9.90 -8.99
C ALA A 89 5.32 9.73 -9.93
N CYS A 90 5.10 9.33 -11.18
CA CYS A 90 6.14 9.23 -12.20
C CYS A 90 6.80 10.60 -12.51
N GLU A 91 6.01 11.67 -12.59
CA GLU A 91 6.51 13.03 -12.76
C GLU A 91 7.37 13.46 -11.55
N THR A 92 6.87 13.23 -10.32
CA THR A 92 7.58 13.54 -9.07
C THR A 92 8.93 12.82 -8.98
N LEU A 93 9.00 11.61 -9.50
CA LEU A 93 10.20 10.77 -9.52
C LEU A 93 11.12 11.04 -10.70
N GLU A 94 10.70 11.88 -11.66
CA GLU A 94 11.40 12.11 -12.94
C GLU A 94 11.60 10.80 -13.73
N VAL A 95 10.62 9.87 -13.66
CA VAL A 95 10.62 8.59 -14.40
C VAL A 95 9.40 8.55 -15.33
N PRO A 96 9.45 9.14 -16.52
CA PRO A 96 8.29 9.46 -17.35
C PRO A 96 7.52 8.26 -17.90
N SER A 97 7.97 7.04 -17.69
CA SER A 97 7.29 5.82 -18.17
C SER A 97 7.70 4.59 -17.37
N ALA A 98 7.45 4.62 -16.05
CA ALA A 98 7.63 3.42 -15.25
C ALA A 98 6.56 2.38 -15.61
N ARG A 99 6.96 1.11 -15.72
CA ARG A 99 6.04 -0.01 -15.87
C ARG A 99 5.33 -0.25 -14.55
N ILE A 100 4.02 -0.33 -14.59
CA ILE A 100 3.24 -0.79 -13.43
C ILE A 100 3.43 -2.31 -13.34
N VAL A 101 3.98 -2.76 -12.22
CA VAL A 101 4.24 -4.19 -11.98
C VAL A 101 3.05 -4.82 -11.28
N GLN A 102 2.61 -4.20 -10.18
CA GLN A 102 1.51 -4.69 -9.37
C GLN A 102 0.71 -3.50 -8.82
N GLY A 103 -0.60 -3.68 -8.62
CA GLY A 103 -1.46 -2.69 -8.01
C GLY A 103 -2.54 -3.34 -7.16
N ARG A 104 -2.64 -2.94 -5.88
CA ARG A 104 -3.58 -3.51 -4.92
C ARG A 104 -4.10 -2.46 -3.96
N SER A 105 -5.29 -2.69 -3.40
CA SER A 105 -5.76 -2.00 -2.20
C SER A 105 -5.97 -2.97 -1.06
N PHE A 106 -5.77 -2.47 0.14
CA PHE A 106 -6.04 -3.21 1.37
C PHE A 106 -6.90 -2.39 2.32
N LEU A 107 -7.87 -3.06 2.95
CA LEU A 107 -8.68 -2.52 4.02
C LEU A 107 -8.48 -3.38 5.26
N GLN A 108 -7.80 -2.81 6.25
CA GLN A 108 -7.50 -3.44 7.54
C GLN A 108 -8.41 -2.86 8.60
N PHE A 109 -9.05 -3.75 9.38
CA PHE A 109 -9.98 -3.35 10.44
C PHE A 109 -9.23 -3.12 11.75
N PRO A 110 -9.72 -2.19 12.61
CA PRO A 110 -9.19 -2.06 13.95
C PRO A 110 -9.50 -3.33 14.74
N LEU A 111 -8.47 -3.94 15.28
CA LEU A 111 -8.60 -5.09 16.17
C LEU A 111 -8.41 -4.61 17.60
N ASN A 112 -9.19 -5.17 18.55
CA ASN A 112 -9.06 -4.84 19.96
C ASN A 112 -7.83 -5.56 20.55
N LEU A 113 -6.66 -5.10 20.17
CA LEU A 113 -5.38 -5.62 20.63
C LEU A 113 -4.89 -4.83 21.86
N LYS A 114 -4.12 -5.50 22.70
CA LYS A 114 -3.52 -4.86 23.89
C LYS A 114 -2.35 -3.94 23.52
N SER A 115 -1.75 -4.14 22.35
CA SER A 115 -0.63 -3.34 21.84
C SER A 115 -0.76 -3.18 20.32
N LYS A 116 -0.12 -2.14 19.78
CA LYS A 116 0.14 -2.04 18.35
C LYS A 116 1.32 -2.96 18.03
N ASP A 117 1.02 -4.05 17.36
CA ASP A 117 2.06 -4.94 16.85
C ASP A 117 2.37 -4.57 15.40
N ASP A 118 3.63 -4.68 15.03
CA ASP A 118 4.05 -4.60 13.64
C ASP A 118 3.73 -5.95 12.98
N ASP A 119 3.21 -5.91 11.76
CA ASP A 119 3.05 -7.11 10.94
C ASP A 119 4.43 -7.61 10.49
N THR A 120 4.50 -8.78 9.87
CA THR A 120 5.76 -9.35 9.41
C THR A 120 6.45 -8.43 8.39
N PRO A 121 7.71 -8.03 8.61
CA PRO A 121 8.47 -7.28 7.63
C PRO A 121 8.64 -8.06 6.33
N HIS A 122 8.39 -7.41 5.18
CA HIS A 122 8.46 -8.03 3.87
C HIS A 122 8.92 -7.04 2.79
N ILE A 123 9.14 -7.54 1.61
CA ILE A 123 9.24 -6.81 0.34
C ILE A 123 8.08 -7.25 -0.56
N ASP A 124 7.59 -6.37 -1.42
CA ASP A 124 6.38 -6.66 -2.22
C ASP A 124 6.61 -7.62 -3.39
N LEU A 125 7.81 -7.64 -3.95
CA LEU A 125 8.21 -8.48 -5.09
C LEU A 125 9.36 -9.41 -4.69
N ASP A 126 9.70 -10.34 -5.57
CA ASP A 126 10.81 -11.27 -5.34
C ASP A 126 12.13 -10.54 -5.07
N GLU A 127 12.98 -11.18 -4.26
CA GLU A 127 14.29 -10.64 -3.92
C GLU A 127 15.13 -10.38 -5.18
N GLY A 128 15.66 -9.15 -5.28
CA GLY A 128 16.45 -8.71 -6.43
C GLY A 128 15.64 -8.00 -7.52
N GLU A 129 14.32 -8.02 -7.49
CA GLU A 129 13.49 -7.24 -8.40
C GLU A 129 13.46 -5.77 -7.98
N ARG A 130 14.00 -4.91 -8.87
CA ARG A 130 14.02 -3.47 -8.60
C ARG A 130 12.66 -2.86 -8.89
N HIS A 131 12.09 -2.24 -7.87
CA HIS A 131 10.82 -1.52 -7.99
C HIS A 131 10.77 -0.34 -7.01
N ILE A 132 9.81 0.51 -7.23
CA ILE A 132 9.46 1.63 -6.37
C ILE A 132 8.07 1.36 -5.84
N VAL A 133 7.90 1.46 -4.53
CA VAL A 133 6.58 1.41 -3.88
C VAL A 133 5.98 2.80 -3.89
N VAL A 134 4.75 2.91 -4.39
CA VAL A 134 3.89 4.10 -4.28
C VAL A 134 2.69 3.71 -3.42
N LEU A 135 2.68 4.16 -2.18
CA LEU A 135 1.65 3.82 -1.21
C LEU A 135 0.85 5.07 -0.85
N TYR A 136 -0.44 5.07 -1.19
CA TYR A 136 -1.38 6.15 -0.94
C TYR A 136 -2.34 5.78 0.19
N TYR A 137 -2.65 6.73 1.06
CA TYR A 137 -3.61 6.56 2.14
C TYR A 137 -4.95 7.21 1.80
N ALA A 138 -6.00 6.40 1.69
CA ALA A 138 -7.35 6.86 1.37
C ALA A 138 -8.06 7.55 2.55
N LYS A 139 -7.58 7.35 3.77
CA LYS A 139 -8.10 8.02 4.98
C LYS A 139 -7.07 8.03 6.10
N ASP A 140 -7.35 8.84 7.11
CA ASP A 140 -6.56 8.87 8.35
C ASP A 140 -6.71 7.54 9.11
N SER A 141 -5.60 7.06 9.66
CA SER A 141 -5.58 5.87 10.50
C SER A 141 -4.43 5.95 11.51
N ASP A 142 -4.51 5.12 12.54
CA ASP A 142 -3.48 4.97 13.56
C ASP A 142 -2.57 3.74 13.34
N GLY A 143 -2.72 3.05 12.19
CA GLY A 143 -1.84 1.95 11.77
C GLY A 143 -0.70 2.46 10.87
N ASP A 144 0.46 2.74 11.45
CA ASP A 144 1.61 3.30 10.71
C ASP A 144 2.16 2.33 9.64
N THR A 145 2.72 2.87 8.57
CA THR A 145 3.66 2.13 7.72
C THR A 145 5.05 2.27 8.31
N VAL A 146 5.72 1.14 8.56
CA VAL A 146 7.07 1.08 9.10
C VAL A 146 8.03 0.66 8.00
N ILE A 147 9.05 1.46 7.73
CA ILE A 147 10.09 1.17 6.74
C ILE A 147 11.39 0.96 7.50
N TYR A 148 12.10 -0.12 7.18
CA TYR A 148 13.32 -0.54 7.87
C TYR A 148 14.57 -0.18 7.07
N ASN A 149 15.72 -0.25 7.71
CA ASN A 149 17.01 -0.05 7.06
C ASN A 149 17.43 -1.27 6.24
N GLU A 150 16.94 -2.44 6.62
CA GLU A 150 17.31 -3.72 6.05
C GLU A 150 16.76 -3.88 4.63
N ARG A 151 17.56 -4.52 3.78
CA ARG A 151 17.25 -4.79 2.36
C ARG A 151 17.37 -6.29 2.03
N THR A 152 17.64 -7.08 3.02
CA THR A 152 17.68 -8.54 2.99
C THR A 152 17.01 -9.05 4.24
N GLU A 153 16.53 -10.27 4.19
CA GLU A 153 15.94 -10.93 5.37
C GLU A 153 16.88 -10.87 6.57
N SER A 154 16.33 -10.63 7.74
CA SER A 154 17.09 -10.44 8.98
C SER A 154 16.29 -10.89 10.19
N ASP A 155 16.97 -11.47 11.18
CA ASP A 155 16.38 -11.78 12.48
C ASP A 155 16.01 -10.52 13.28
N THR A 156 16.55 -9.37 12.90
CA THR A 156 16.28 -8.09 13.58
C THR A 156 16.17 -6.97 12.55
N TYR A 157 15.12 -6.18 12.68
CA TYR A 157 14.86 -5.04 11.81
C TYR A 157 15.01 -3.73 12.57
N THR A 158 15.72 -2.76 11.99
CA THR A 158 15.92 -1.44 12.57
C THR A 158 15.06 -0.41 11.85
N VAL A 159 14.18 0.26 12.58
CA VAL A 159 13.25 1.24 12.01
C VAL A 159 14.02 2.41 11.41
N LYS A 160 13.80 2.67 10.12
CA LYS A 160 14.29 3.83 9.41
C LYS A 160 13.29 4.99 9.50
N GLN A 161 12.01 4.68 9.22
CA GLN A 161 10.94 5.66 9.26
C GLN A 161 9.60 5.02 9.58
N LYS A 162 8.78 5.70 10.36
CA LYS A 162 7.35 5.41 10.52
C LYS A 162 6.54 6.51 9.88
N VAL A 163 5.50 6.14 9.16
CA VAL A 163 4.62 7.08 8.47
C VAL A 163 3.18 6.79 8.86
N THR A 164 2.59 7.75 9.58
CA THR A 164 1.17 7.66 9.97
C THR A 164 0.26 7.94 8.77
N PRO A 165 -0.73 7.08 8.50
CA PRO A 165 -1.72 7.31 7.46
C PRO A 165 -2.47 8.62 7.65
N LYS A 166 -2.52 9.40 6.59
CA LYS A 166 -3.32 10.62 6.49
C LYS A 166 -3.96 10.67 5.11
N GLN A 167 -5.24 10.98 5.03
CA GLN A 167 -5.94 11.08 3.75
C GLN A 167 -5.18 11.99 2.79
N GLY A 168 -4.98 11.53 1.55
CA GLY A 168 -4.24 12.27 0.53
C GLY A 168 -2.72 12.23 0.66
N ARG A 169 -2.17 11.56 1.67
CA ARG A 169 -0.73 11.35 1.80
C ARG A 169 -0.27 10.20 0.93
N VAL A 170 0.85 10.39 0.24
CA VAL A 170 1.58 9.33 -0.43
C VAL A 170 2.93 9.11 0.25
N VAL A 171 3.37 7.86 0.26
CA VAL A 171 4.72 7.46 0.63
C VAL A 171 5.34 6.75 -0.55
N ILE A 172 6.50 7.23 -0.99
CA ILE A 172 7.23 6.64 -2.12
C ILE A 172 8.62 6.25 -1.63
N PHE A 173 9.00 5.00 -1.84
CA PHE A 173 10.29 4.47 -1.40
C PHE A 173 10.79 3.34 -2.29
N ASP A 174 12.08 3.01 -2.14
CA ASP A 174 12.73 1.89 -2.85
C ASP A 174 12.14 0.56 -2.33
N GLY A 175 11.49 -0.20 -3.20
CA GLY A 175 10.81 -1.44 -2.87
C GLY A 175 11.71 -2.57 -2.37
N GLY A 176 13.03 -2.46 -2.55
CA GLY A 176 13.99 -3.38 -1.93
C GLY A 176 14.21 -3.11 -0.44
N GLN A 177 13.55 -2.13 0.18
CA GLN A 177 13.56 -1.94 1.63
C GLN A 177 12.46 -2.75 2.27
N TYR A 178 12.82 -3.52 3.30
CA TYR A 178 11.82 -4.21 4.12
C TYR A 178 10.90 -3.19 4.77
N HIS A 179 9.63 -3.50 4.76
CA HIS A 179 8.60 -2.65 5.34
C HIS A 179 7.44 -3.48 5.87
N THR A 180 6.59 -2.85 6.65
CA THR A 180 5.40 -3.49 7.20
C THR A 180 4.33 -2.48 7.59
N ALA A 181 3.17 -2.96 7.98
CA ALA A 181 2.12 -2.17 8.61
C ALA A 181 2.08 -2.44 10.12
N GLN A 182 1.76 -1.40 10.89
CA GLN A 182 1.30 -1.59 12.25
C GLN A 182 -0.21 -1.80 12.25
N GLN A 183 -0.68 -2.67 13.11
CA GLN A 183 -2.12 -2.88 13.27
C GLN A 183 -2.80 -1.60 13.77
N ALA A 184 -3.80 -1.16 13.04
CA ALA A 184 -4.69 -0.08 13.48
C ALA A 184 -5.54 -0.54 14.66
N ILE A 185 -5.74 0.33 15.66
CA ILE A 185 -6.50 0.02 16.89
C ILE A 185 -7.84 0.75 16.90
N ASN A 186 -7.88 2.01 16.44
CA ASN A 186 -9.04 2.88 16.61
C ASN A 186 -9.80 3.14 15.29
N SER A 187 -9.14 3.00 14.15
CA SER A 187 -9.73 3.34 12.86
C SER A 187 -9.32 2.33 11.80
N VAL A 188 -10.15 2.13 10.77
CA VAL A 188 -9.76 1.31 9.63
C VAL A 188 -8.56 1.94 8.92
N ARG A 189 -7.65 1.11 8.42
CA ARG A 189 -6.55 1.51 7.56
C ARG A 189 -6.88 1.10 6.13
N CYS A 190 -7.04 2.08 5.24
CA CYS A 190 -7.33 1.86 3.82
C CYS A 190 -6.20 2.45 2.99
N ILE A 191 -5.56 1.61 2.20
CA ILE A 191 -4.42 1.99 1.35
C ILE A 191 -4.59 1.53 -0.08
N VAL A 192 -3.90 2.23 -0.97
CA VAL A 192 -3.63 1.82 -2.35
C VAL A 192 -2.13 1.67 -2.50
N ASN A 193 -1.67 0.51 -2.94
CA ASN A 193 -0.26 0.18 -3.11
C ASN A 193 0.02 -0.19 -4.58
N TYR A 194 0.97 0.52 -5.21
CA TYR A 194 1.47 0.21 -6.54
C TYR A 194 2.98 0.02 -6.51
N ASN A 195 3.44 -0.97 -7.26
CA ASN A 195 4.84 -1.25 -7.51
C ASN A 195 5.18 -0.87 -8.96
N LEU A 196 6.15 0.03 -9.11
CA LEU A 196 6.61 0.56 -10.40
C LEU A 196 8.05 0.11 -10.69
N ALA A 197 8.35 -0.30 -11.94
CA ALA A 197 9.68 -0.71 -12.38
C ALA A 197 10.11 -0.02 -13.68
#